data_f3e6c6421e26b278680cd2303be6cb77
#
_entry.id   f3e6c6421e26b278680cd2303be6cb77
#
_cell.length_a   1.000
_cell.length_b   1.000
_cell.length_c   1.000
_cell.angle_alpha   90.00
_cell.angle_beta   90.00
_cell.angle_gamma   90.00
#
_symmetry.space_group_name_H-M   'P 1'
#
loop_
_entity.id
_entity.type
_entity.pdbx_description
1 polymer ?
#
loop_
_entity_poly.entity_id
_entity_poly.type
_entity_poly.pdbx_seq_one_letter_code
_entity_poly.pdbx_strand_id
1 'polypeptide(L)'
;MKKMLFAASEGLPFVKTGGLADVIGSLPQAMKGEGFEVSVVMPLYLKTAKTMHSTLTKVKTFKVDVGVIHTVATIYSKVIDDVTFYLVEHAPYFERDGYYGYGDDGERFAFFSHAILRMIEEKIVEPDVLHAHDWHVGMLPLLAKTVYAKRIKTPLTLFTIHNLLFQGYFPYDILESCFGLSNDYYFDGRLRFKDGISTMKAGILYSDLVTTVSKTYAHEILTPEFGENMEYVLQLRQADLFGIVNGIDVDLWDPATDDHLAEKFSVKTVTRGKKANKLAIQKELGLREDPDVMLVAMVSRLTDQKGVSLLTQAMHDIMGWDIQVVVLGTGDTWAENELKAIEFRYPRRAVFYCGYNESLAHRIYAG
;
A
#
# COMPACT_ATOMS: atom_id res chain seq x y z
N MET A 1 14.98 -1.39 24.19
CA MET A 1 14.58 -1.72 22.82
C MET A 1 14.22 -0.42 22.11
N LYS A 2 14.65 -0.21 20.87
CA LYS A 2 14.25 1.00 20.12
C LYS A 2 12.81 0.84 19.65
N LYS A 3 12.05 1.95 19.68
CA LYS A 3 10.63 1.98 19.29
C LYS A 3 10.49 2.50 17.87
N MET A 4 9.76 1.76 17.04
CA MET A 4 9.49 2.15 15.65
C MET A 4 7.98 2.28 15.43
N LEU A 5 7.55 3.41 14.87
CA LEU A 5 6.18 3.65 14.45
C LEU A 5 6.11 3.66 12.92
N PHE A 6 5.41 2.70 12.35
CA PHE A 6 5.04 2.69 10.93
C PHE A 6 3.80 3.53 10.70
N ALA A 7 3.87 4.47 9.78
CA ALA A 7 2.75 5.31 9.37
C ALA A 7 2.40 5.03 7.91
N ALA A 8 1.20 4.55 7.64
CA ALA A 8 0.75 4.17 6.31
C ALA A 8 -0.75 4.40 6.12
N SER A 9 -1.18 4.49 4.88
CA SER A 9 -2.59 4.63 4.53
C SER A 9 -3.35 3.31 4.47
N GLU A 10 -2.65 2.18 4.33
CA GLU A 10 -3.23 0.85 4.30
C GLU A 10 -2.29 -0.18 4.94
N GLY A 11 -2.82 -1.32 5.34
CA GLY A 11 -2.10 -2.44 5.94
C GLY A 11 -3.03 -3.61 6.27
N LEU A 12 -2.56 -4.83 6.00
CA LEU A 12 -3.26 -6.04 6.41
C LEU A 12 -3.26 -6.18 7.96
N PRO A 13 -4.33 -6.74 8.53
CA PRO A 13 -5.52 -7.29 7.87
C PRO A 13 -6.66 -6.27 7.68
N PHE A 14 -6.43 -4.98 7.89
CA PHE A 14 -7.49 -3.96 7.94
C PHE A 14 -7.93 -3.48 6.56
N VAL A 15 -6.97 -3.11 5.73
CA VAL A 15 -7.21 -2.54 4.38
C VAL A 15 -6.11 -2.99 3.44
N LYS A 16 -6.49 -3.43 2.23
CA LYS A 16 -5.57 -3.76 1.14
C LYS A 16 -6.09 -3.24 -0.18
N THR A 17 -5.26 -2.44 -0.87
CA THR A 17 -5.47 -2.04 -2.26
C THR A 17 -4.28 -2.42 -3.14
N GLY A 18 -3.12 -2.64 -2.55
CA GLY A 18 -1.87 -2.95 -3.26
C GLY A 18 -0.79 -3.53 -2.35
N GLY A 19 0.44 -3.57 -2.86
CA GLY A 19 1.58 -4.15 -2.16
C GLY A 19 2.00 -3.41 -0.88
N LEU A 20 1.62 -2.14 -0.72
CA LEU A 20 1.85 -1.41 0.53
C LEU A 20 1.20 -2.14 1.72
N ALA A 21 -0.03 -2.62 1.54
CA ALA A 21 -0.75 -3.32 2.60
C ALA A 21 -0.06 -4.62 3.02
N ASP A 22 0.53 -5.36 2.06
CA ASP A 22 1.30 -6.58 2.36
C ASP A 22 2.56 -6.25 3.16
N VAL A 23 3.27 -5.19 2.79
CA VAL A 23 4.47 -4.74 3.53
C VAL A 23 4.10 -4.32 4.96
N ILE A 24 3.02 -3.54 5.13
CA ILE A 24 2.58 -3.08 6.46
C ILE A 24 2.00 -4.22 7.30
N GLY A 25 1.52 -5.28 6.66
CA GLY A 25 1.06 -6.49 7.36
C GLY A 25 2.19 -7.39 7.87
N SER A 26 3.35 -7.41 7.18
CA SER A 26 4.42 -8.39 7.46
C SER A 26 5.73 -7.77 7.95
N LEU A 27 6.19 -6.63 7.42
CA LEU A 27 7.45 -6.01 7.82
C LEU A 27 7.51 -5.61 9.31
N PRO A 28 6.45 -5.06 9.94
CA PRO A 28 6.45 -4.77 11.38
C PRO A 28 6.81 -6.01 12.23
N GLN A 29 6.28 -7.16 11.91
CA GLN A 29 6.57 -8.41 12.61
C GLN A 29 8.04 -8.84 12.41
N ALA A 30 8.56 -8.72 11.20
CA ALA A 30 9.97 -9.01 10.91
C ALA A 30 10.91 -8.07 11.69
N MET A 31 10.60 -6.76 11.75
CA MET A 31 11.39 -5.78 12.50
C MET A 31 11.38 -6.04 14.02
N LYS A 32 10.29 -6.59 14.54
CA LYS A 32 10.24 -7.05 15.94
C LYS A 32 11.27 -8.17 16.17
N GLY A 33 11.41 -9.11 15.24
CA GLY A 33 12.44 -10.14 15.27
C GLY A 33 13.86 -9.58 15.34
N GLU A 34 14.08 -8.38 14.79
CA GLU A 34 15.36 -7.65 14.82
C GLU A 34 15.55 -6.78 16.10
N GLY A 35 14.69 -6.94 17.10
CA GLY A 35 14.83 -6.29 18.41
C GLY A 35 14.23 -4.89 18.49
N PHE A 36 13.27 -4.54 17.63
CA PHE A 36 12.49 -3.32 17.74
C PHE A 36 11.15 -3.58 18.47
N GLU A 37 10.70 -2.60 19.25
CA GLU A 37 9.30 -2.50 19.67
C GLU A 37 8.54 -1.78 18.55
N VAL A 38 7.62 -2.46 17.89
CA VAL A 38 7.00 -1.95 16.66
C VAL A 38 5.52 -1.69 16.85
N SER A 39 5.07 -0.57 16.34
CA SER A 39 3.64 -0.25 16.19
C SER A 39 3.36 0.33 14.80
N VAL A 40 2.10 0.26 14.40
CA VAL A 40 1.58 0.75 13.12
C VAL A 40 0.48 1.75 13.39
N VAL A 41 0.41 2.82 12.59
CA VAL A 41 -0.73 3.75 12.60
C VAL A 41 -1.30 3.90 11.19
N MET A 42 -2.62 3.82 11.08
CA MET A 42 -3.36 3.92 9.82
C MET A 42 -4.75 4.51 10.03
N PRO A 43 -5.45 5.00 8.99
CA PRO A 43 -6.82 5.46 9.13
C PRO A 43 -7.80 4.31 9.44
N LEU A 44 -8.84 4.60 10.20
CA LEU A 44 -9.97 3.68 10.40
C LEU A 44 -11.00 3.91 9.28
N TYR A 45 -10.89 3.15 8.21
CA TYR A 45 -11.83 3.24 7.08
C TYR A 45 -13.15 2.54 7.34
N LEU A 46 -14.21 2.95 6.61
CA LEU A 46 -15.58 2.46 6.74
C LEU A 46 -15.69 0.92 6.78
N LYS A 47 -15.01 0.22 5.86
CA LYS A 47 -15.07 -1.24 5.81
C LYS A 47 -14.54 -1.86 7.10
N THR A 48 -13.40 -1.38 7.58
CA THR A 48 -12.79 -1.83 8.85
C THR A 48 -13.66 -1.45 10.04
N ALA A 49 -14.20 -0.23 10.07
CA ALA A 49 -15.12 0.21 11.10
C ALA A 49 -16.36 -0.70 11.17
N LYS A 50 -16.99 -1.02 10.04
CA LYS A 50 -18.16 -1.90 9.99
C LYS A 50 -17.87 -3.34 10.46
N THR A 51 -16.70 -3.88 10.18
CA THR A 51 -16.40 -5.28 10.40
C THR A 51 -15.67 -5.57 11.71
N MET A 52 -14.87 -4.62 12.19
CA MET A 52 -13.94 -4.87 13.30
C MET A 52 -14.08 -3.91 14.48
N HIS A 53 -14.91 -2.87 14.41
CA HIS A 53 -15.01 -1.83 15.45
C HIS A 53 -15.23 -2.41 16.85
N SER A 54 -16.09 -3.42 16.99
CA SER A 54 -16.37 -4.09 18.26
C SER A 54 -15.17 -4.81 18.90
N THR A 55 -14.11 -5.05 18.11
CA THR A 55 -12.87 -5.71 18.56
C THR A 55 -11.75 -4.72 18.83
N LEU A 56 -11.98 -3.42 18.61
CA LEU A 56 -11.02 -2.36 18.82
C LEU A 56 -11.13 -1.80 20.25
N THR A 57 -9.99 -1.45 20.83
CA THR A 57 -9.94 -0.77 22.12
C THR A 57 -9.74 0.72 21.91
N LYS A 58 -10.67 1.53 22.45
CA LYS A 58 -10.53 2.98 22.40
C LYS A 58 -9.39 3.41 23.32
N VAL A 59 -8.43 4.16 22.77
CA VAL A 59 -7.24 4.64 23.49
C VAL A 59 -7.45 6.05 24.00
N LYS A 60 -7.71 6.99 23.10
CA LYS A 60 -7.84 8.42 23.43
C LYS A 60 -8.57 9.20 22.36
N THR A 61 -9.20 10.31 22.74
CA THR A 61 -9.70 11.33 21.82
C THR A 61 -9.01 12.66 22.13
N PHE A 62 -8.54 13.37 21.11
CA PHE A 62 -7.90 14.66 21.24
C PHE A 62 -8.24 15.59 20.06
N LYS A 63 -8.03 16.89 20.24
CA LYS A 63 -8.25 17.89 19.19
C LYS A 63 -7.10 17.88 18.17
N VAL A 64 -7.46 18.01 16.90
CA VAL A 64 -6.55 18.39 15.81
C VAL A 64 -7.02 19.76 15.33
N ASP A 65 -6.15 20.75 15.51
CA ASP A 65 -6.48 22.15 15.30
C ASP A 65 -5.32 22.82 14.54
N VAL A 66 -5.42 22.85 13.22
CA VAL A 66 -4.39 23.37 12.31
C VAL A 66 -5.05 23.97 11.07
N GLY A 67 -4.82 25.25 10.82
CA GLY A 67 -5.40 25.95 9.67
C GLY A 67 -6.92 25.84 9.63
N VAL A 68 -7.47 25.22 8.58
CA VAL A 68 -8.92 24.98 8.44
C VAL A 68 -9.39 23.72 9.17
N ILE A 69 -8.48 22.88 9.64
CA ILE A 69 -8.79 21.63 10.33
C ILE A 69 -9.08 21.93 11.80
N HIS A 70 -10.34 21.97 12.19
CA HIS A 70 -10.78 22.17 13.58
C HIS A 70 -11.70 21.02 13.99
N THR A 71 -11.09 19.89 14.39
CA THR A 71 -11.83 18.66 14.64
C THR A 71 -11.17 17.80 15.73
N VAL A 72 -11.68 16.59 15.91
CA VAL A 72 -11.15 15.61 16.87
C VAL A 72 -10.71 14.34 16.15
N ALA A 73 -9.63 13.76 16.62
CA ALA A 73 -9.20 12.40 16.28
C ALA A 73 -9.53 11.47 17.44
N THR A 74 -10.14 10.34 17.18
CA THR A 74 -10.25 9.23 18.14
C THR A 74 -9.30 8.12 17.73
N ILE A 75 -8.48 7.69 18.66
CA ILE A 75 -7.53 6.60 18.44
C ILE A 75 -8.08 5.32 19.04
N TYR A 76 -8.13 4.31 18.21
CA TYR A 76 -8.35 2.93 18.62
C TYR A 76 -7.09 2.12 18.47
N SER A 77 -6.98 1.01 19.17
CA SER A 77 -5.89 0.06 19.03
C SER A 77 -6.38 -1.38 18.94
N LYS A 78 -5.56 -2.21 18.30
CA LYS A 78 -5.67 -3.67 18.28
C LYS A 78 -4.28 -4.26 18.22
N VAL A 79 -4.03 -5.30 18.99
CA VAL A 79 -2.79 -6.07 18.93
C VAL A 79 -3.03 -7.27 18.02
N ILE A 80 -2.13 -7.46 17.04
CA ILE A 80 -2.12 -8.59 16.12
C ILE A 80 -0.67 -9.07 16.06
N ASP A 81 -0.43 -10.32 16.35
CA ASP A 81 0.89 -10.96 16.37
C ASP A 81 1.94 -10.14 17.15
N ASP A 82 1.48 -9.64 18.33
CA ASP A 82 2.22 -8.75 19.22
C ASP A 82 2.68 -7.39 18.59
N VAL A 83 2.16 -7.00 17.47
CA VAL A 83 2.29 -5.65 16.90
C VAL A 83 1.04 -4.84 17.26
N THR A 84 1.24 -3.64 17.81
CA THR A 84 0.12 -2.75 18.12
C THR A 84 -0.24 -1.91 16.90
N PHE A 85 -1.45 -2.12 16.39
CA PHE A 85 -2.04 -1.28 15.35
C PHE A 85 -2.89 -0.19 15.98
N TYR A 86 -2.58 1.07 15.67
CA TYR A 86 -3.39 2.24 16.01
C TYR A 86 -4.22 2.64 14.81
N LEU A 87 -5.52 2.85 15.02
CA LEU A 87 -6.47 3.22 13.98
C LEU A 87 -7.03 4.60 14.30
N VAL A 88 -6.83 5.54 13.38
CA VAL A 88 -7.28 6.94 13.53
C VAL A 88 -8.67 7.07 12.96
N GLU A 89 -9.67 7.25 13.83
CA GLU A 89 -11.06 7.46 13.46
C GLU A 89 -11.31 8.95 13.21
N HIS A 90 -11.92 9.24 12.07
CA HIS A 90 -12.59 10.48 11.73
C HIS A 90 -13.62 10.20 10.63
N ALA A 91 -14.88 10.00 11.00
CA ALA A 91 -15.92 9.56 10.08
C ALA A 91 -16.03 10.42 8.80
N PRO A 92 -16.05 11.78 8.86
CA PRO A 92 -16.11 12.61 7.66
C PRO A 92 -14.99 12.35 6.65
N TYR A 93 -13.79 11.97 7.10
CA TYR A 93 -12.66 11.73 6.22
C TYR A 93 -12.49 10.27 5.81
N PHE A 94 -12.79 9.31 6.69
CA PHE A 94 -12.41 7.91 6.45
C PHE A 94 -13.56 6.92 6.36
N GLU A 95 -14.77 7.28 6.80
CA GLU A 95 -15.95 6.43 6.61
C GLU A 95 -16.61 6.68 5.25
N ARG A 96 -15.89 6.38 4.17
CA ARG A 96 -16.31 6.55 2.77
C ARG A 96 -16.17 5.22 2.02
N ASP A 97 -16.86 5.10 0.88
CA ASP A 97 -16.86 3.85 0.09
C ASP A 97 -15.49 3.50 -0.53
N GLY A 98 -14.71 4.52 -0.90
CA GLY A 98 -13.35 4.38 -1.41
C GLY A 98 -12.30 4.79 -0.38
N TYR A 99 -11.04 4.48 -0.70
CA TYR A 99 -9.91 4.84 0.17
C TYR A 99 -9.21 6.12 -0.29
N TYR A 100 -9.16 6.37 -1.60
CA TYR A 100 -8.43 7.46 -2.25
C TYR A 100 -9.21 8.03 -3.42
N GLY A 101 -8.75 9.18 -3.97
CA GLY A 101 -9.31 9.80 -5.17
C GLY A 101 -10.43 10.81 -4.88
N TYR A 102 -10.51 11.28 -3.65
CA TYR A 102 -11.44 12.35 -3.28
C TYR A 102 -10.78 13.73 -3.47
N GLY A 103 -11.59 14.72 -3.82
CA GLY A 103 -11.11 16.10 -4.01
C GLY A 103 -10.49 16.73 -2.77
N ASP A 104 -10.80 16.20 -1.58
CA ASP A 104 -10.27 16.62 -0.28
C ASP A 104 -9.15 15.68 0.27
N ASP A 105 -8.56 14.83 -0.56
CA ASP A 105 -7.49 13.93 -0.10
C ASP A 105 -6.32 14.68 0.54
N GLY A 106 -6.01 15.88 0.07
CA GLY A 106 -4.97 16.71 0.69
C GLY A 106 -5.29 17.06 2.15
N GLU A 107 -6.51 17.51 2.43
CA GLU A 107 -6.97 17.84 3.79
C GLU A 107 -7.07 16.58 4.67
N ARG A 108 -7.62 15.48 4.14
CA ARG A 108 -7.77 14.20 4.87
C ARG A 108 -6.42 13.67 5.36
N PHE A 109 -5.41 13.64 4.49
CA PHE A 109 -4.09 13.11 4.84
C PHE A 109 -3.23 14.14 5.58
N ALA A 110 -3.53 15.44 5.47
CA ALA A 110 -3.00 16.44 6.39
C ALA A 110 -3.53 16.20 7.81
N PHE A 111 -4.85 16.04 7.97
CA PHE A 111 -5.45 15.64 9.25
C PHE A 111 -4.79 14.37 9.81
N PHE A 112 -4.62 13.33 9.00
CA PHE A 112 -4.00 12.08 9.44
C PHE A 112 -2.56 12.29 9.91
N SER A 113 -1.77 13.06 9.17
CA SER A 113 -0.40 13.40 9.56
C SER A 113 -0.34 14.17 10.89
N HIS A 114 -1.22 15.15 11.08
CA HIS A 114 -1.35 15.86 12.35
C HIS A 114 -1.81 14.96 13.49
N ALA A 115 -2.78 14.07 13.24
CA ALA A 115 -3.24 13.12 14.25
C ALA A 115 -2.09 12.21 14.74
N ILE A 116 -1.23 11.73 13.84
CA ILE A 116 -0.05 10.94 14.20
C ILE A 116 0.91 11.73 15.09
N LEU A 117 1.25 12.96 14.72
CA LEU A 117 2.17 13.79 15.51
C LEU A 117 1.54 14.23 16.85
N ARG A 118 0.21 14.40 16.90
CA ARG A 118 -0.54 14.59 18.14
C ARG A 118 -0.50 13.34 19.02
N MET A 119 -0.54 12.13 18.47
CA MET A 119 -0.36 10.90 19.27
C MET A 119 0.99 10.88 19.96
N ILE A 120 2.06 11.36 19.30
CA ILE A 120 3.39 11.47 19.91
C ILE A 120 3.39 12.56 20.99
N GLU A 121 2.82 13.72 20.74
CA GLU A 121 2.70 14.81 21.71
C GLU A 121 1.89 14.42 22.96
N GLU A 122 0.78 13.68 22.74
CA GLU A 122 -0.09 13.15 23.80
C GLU A 122 0.49 11.89 24.50
N LYS A 123 1.72 11.48 24.14
CA LYS A 123 2.45 10.33 24.69
C LYS A 123 1.70 9.01 24.58
N ILE A 124 0.86 8.87 23.55
CA ILE A 124 0.25 7.58 23.21
C ILE A 124 1.31 6.64 22.64
N VAL A 125 2.23 7.20 21.86
CA VAL A 125 3.43 6.53 21.31
C VAL A 125 4.63 7.47 21.46
N GLU A 126 5.81 6.91 21.70
CA GLU A 126 7.07 7.66 21.80
C GLU A 126 8.14 6.97 20.92
N PRO A 127 8.05 7.09 19.59
CA PRO A 127 8.95 6.39 18.69
C PRO A 127 10.35 7.00 18.68
N ASP A 128 11.38 6.15 18.61
CA ASP A 128 12.73 6.55 18.25
C ASP A 128 12.87 6.70 16.73
N VAL A 129 12.07 5.93 15.95
CA VAL A 129 12.02 5.96 14.50
C VAL A 129 10.57 6.09 14.03
N LEU A 130 10.30 7.08 13.18
CA LEU A 130 9.05 7.27 12.48
C LEU A 130 9.24 6.85 11.02
N HIS A 131 8.63 5.73 10.63
CA HIS A 131 8.73 5.16 9.29
C HIS A 131 7.46 5.50 8.51
N ALA A 132 7.56 6.46 7.60
CA ALA A 132 6.45 6.93 6.77
C ALA A 132 6.46 6.24 5.39
N HIS A 133 5.29 5.86 4.91
CA HIS A 133 5.12 5.12 3.67
C HIS A 133 4.23 5.85 2.67
N ASP A 134 4.80 6.18 1.50
CA ASP A 134 4.15 6.85 0.38
C ASP A 134 3.61 8.26 0.68
N TRP A 135 3.04 8.89 -0.33
CA TRP A 135 2.62 10.29 -0.34
C TRP A 135 1.61 10.66 0.74
N HIS A 136 0.76 9.72 1.16
CA HIS A 136 -0.29 9.95 2.16
C HIS A 136 0.27 10.50 3.48
N VAL A 137 1.46 10.12 3.82
CA VAL A 137 2.16 10.52 5.05
C VAL A 137 3.51 11.19 4.76
N GLY A 138 3.74 11.59 3.51
CA GLY A 138 4.99 12.21 3.08
C GLY A 138 5.30 13.55 3.78
N MET A 139 4.31 14.23 4.33
CA MET A 139 4.54 15.46 5.11
C MET A 139 5.02 15.22 6.55
N LEU A 140 4.90 13.99 7.08
CA LEU A 140 5.28 13.70 8.47
C LEU A 140 6.71 14.11 8.84
N PRO A 141 7.75 13.81 8.03
CA PRO A 141 9.12 14.18 8.37
C PRO A 141 9.30 15.70 8.50
N LEU A 142 8.69 16.46 7.57
CA LEU A 142 8.75 17.91 7.60
C LEU A 142 8.01 18.48 8.80
N LEU A 143 6.78 18.04 9.04
CA LEU A 143 5.96 18.51 10.16
C LEU A 143 6.61 18.22 11.52
N ALA A 144 7.22 17.04 11.70
CA ALA A 144 7.92 16.68 12.92
C ALA A 144 9.12 17.60 13.20
N LYS A 145 9.82 18.03 12.14
CA LYS A 145 11.01 18.91 12.21
C LYS A 145 10.66 20.40 12.23
N THR A 146 9.41 20.79 12.04
CA THR A 146 8.96 22.19 11.96
C THR A 146 7.82 22.48 12.93
N VAL A 147 6.59 22.25 12.55
CA VAL A 147 5.36 22.56 13.30
C VAL A 147 5.37 21.90 14.70
N TYR A 148 5.91 20.70 14.81
CA TYR A 148 5.97 19.93 16.05
C TYR A 148 7.34 19.91 16.72
N ALA A 149 8.39 20.53 16.15
CA ALA A 149 9.77 20.45 16.63
C ALA A 149 9.97 20.84 18.12
N LYS A 150 9.13 21.75 18.63
CA LYS A 150 9.17 22.19 20.05
C LYS A 150 8.16 21.44 20.94
N ARG A 151 7.32 20.59 20.35
CA ARG A 151 6.19 19.93 21.02
C ARG A 151 6.45 18.44 21.28
N ILE A 152 7.33 17.83 20.49
CA ILE A 152 7.70 16.41 20.59
C ILE A 152 9.23 16.25 20.58
N LYS A 153 9.71 15.13 21.13
CA LYS A 153 11.05 14.66 20.82
C LYS A 153 11.04 14.17 19.37
N THR A 154 11.70 14.87 18.46
CA THR A 154 11.73 14.53 17.05
C THR A 154 12.37 13.14 16.84
N PRO A 155 11.65 12.14 16.30
CA PRO A 155 12.22 10.83 16.00
C PRO A 155 13.13 10.91 14.77
N LEU A 156 13.99 9.91 14.58
CA LEU A 156 14.60 9.66 13.27
C LEU A 156 13.49 9.32 12.26
N THR A 157 13.62 9.85 11.06
CA THR A 157 12.59 9.69 10.03
C THR A 157 13.09 8.82 8.88
N LEU A 158 12.35 7.77 8.57
CA LEU A 158 12.53 6.91 7.41
C LEU A 158 11.33 7.06 6.48
N PHE A 159 11.57 7.23 5.19
CA PHE A 159 10.53 7.36 4.19
C PHE A 159 10.68 6.28 3.12
N THR A 160 9.63 5.48 2.89
CA THR A 160 9.63 4.44 1.85
C THR A 160 8.71 4.84 0.70
N ILE A 161 9.27 4.82 -0.52
CA ILE A 161 8.56 4.98 -1.78
C ILE A 161 8.16 3.60 -2.28
N HIS A 162 6.86 3.29 -2.27
CA HIS A 162 6.34 2.06 -2.88
C HIS A 162 6.01 2.24 -4.35
N ASN A 163 5.49 3.42 -4.72
CA ASN A 163 5.18 3.74 -6.10
C ASN A 163 5.30 5.26 -6.34
N LEU A 164 6.34 5.67 -7.06
CA LEU A 164 6.63 7.07 -7.34
C LEU A 164 5.60 7.73 -8.28
N LEU A 165 4.80 6.94 -9.01
CA LEU A 165 3.73 7.45 -9.87
C LEU A 165 2.67 8.24 -9.08
N PHE A 166 2.42 7.87 -7.82
CA PHE A 166 1.46 8.54 -6.94
C PHE A 166 2.19 9.53 -6.04
N GLN A 167 2.08 10.82 -6.35
CA GLN A 167 2.95 11.86 -5.78
C GLN A 167 2.30 12.74 -4.72
N GLY A 168 0.98 12.57 -4.47
CA GLY A 168 0.27 13.45 -3.54
C GLY A 168 0.38 14.91 -4.00
N TYR A 169 -0.15 15.17 -5.20
CA TYR A 169 -0.12 16.48 -5.83
C TYR A 169 -1.35 17.31 -5.42
N PHE A 170 -1.11 18.50 -4.87
CA PHE A 170 -2.15 19.39 -4.36
C PHE A 170 -1.83 20.85 -4.64
N PRO A 171 -2.85 21.75 -4.62
CA PRO A 171 -2.63 23.19 -4.66
C PRO A 171 -1.71 23.65 -3.52
N TYR A 172 -0.92 24.71 -3.74
CA TYR A 172 0.10 25.12 -2.75
C TYR A 172 -0.48 25.76 -1.47
N ASP A 173 -1.69 26.33 -1.54
CA ASP A 173 -2.38 26.94 -0.42
C ASP A 173 -2.74 25.96 0.72
N ILE A 174 -2.73 24.66 0.41
CA ILE A 174 -2.85 23.59 1.42
C ILE A 174 -1.74 23.65 2.47
N LEU A 175 -0.57 24.26 2.14
CA LEU A 175 0.54 24.42 3.08
C LEU A 175 0.10 25.21 4.31
N GLU A 176 -0.55 26.36 4.12
CA GLU A 176 -1.05 27.16 5.24
C GLU A 176 -2.38 26.60 5.76
N SER A 177 -3.30 26.27 4.85
CA SER A 177 -4.67 25.92 5.24
C SER A 177 -4.77 24.57 5.96
N CYS A 178 -3.94 23.57 5.62
CA CYS A 178 -4.06 22.22 6.18
C CYS A 178 -2.81 21.74 6.93
N PHE A 179 -1.61 22.23 6.56
CA PHE A 179 -0.36 21.78 7.20
C PHE A 179 0.21 22.76 8.21
N GLY A 180 -0.29 24.01 8.29
CA GLY A 180 0.24 25.03 9.18
C GLY A 180 1.67 25.46 8.85
N LEU A 181 2.04 25.38 7.57
CA LEU A 181 3.35 25.75 7.04
C LEU A 181 3.23 27.03 6.21
N SER A 182 4.31 27.84 6.16
CA SER A 182 4.35 29.00 5.25
C SER A 182 4.32 28.58 3.79
N ASN A 183 3.61 29.36 2.96
CA ASN A 183 3.65 29.21 1.49
C ASN A 183 5.04 29.47 0.88
N ASP A 184 6.01 29.96 1.68
CA ASP A 184 7.41 30.08 1.26
C ASP A 184 7.98 28.74 0.78
N TYR A 185 7.54 27.63 1.36
CA TYR A 185 7.93 26.28 0.91
C TYR A 185 7.57 25.99 -0.56
N TYR A 186 6.54 26.65 -1.08
CA TYR A 186 6.22 26.61 -2.50
C TYR A 186 7.05 27.65 -3.29
N PHE A 187 7.08 28.91 -2.83
CA PHE A 187 7.69 30.00 -3.61
C PHE A 187 9.21 29.86 -3.74
N ASP A 188 9.90 29.32 -2.74
CA ASP A 188 11.33 29.05 -2.79
C ASP A 188 11.70 27.72 -3.51
N GLY A 189 10.69 26.98 -3.94
CA GLY A 189 10.85 25.76 -4.73
C GLY A 189 11.03 24.48 -3.93
N ARG A 190 11.18 24.54 -2.59
CA ARG A 190 11.42 23.35 -1.77
C ARG A 190 10.34 22.28 -1.93
N LEU A 191 9.05 22.66 -1.90
CA LEU A 191 7.94 21.73 -2.09
C LEU A 191 7.23 21.91 -3.45
N ARG A 192 7.58 22.94 -4.22
CA ARG A 192 6.94 23.18 -5.51
C ARG A 192 7.15 21.98 -6.45
N PHE A 193 6.04 21.51 -6.99
CA PHE A 193 5.99 20.48 -8.01
C PHE A 193 4.92 20.89 -9.03
N LYS A 194 5.35 21.14 -10.27
CA LYS A 194 4.48 21.77 -11.30
C LYS A 194 3.92 23.11 -10.78
N ASP A 195 2.61 23.28 -10.85
CA ASP A 195 1.87 24.45 -10.37
C ASP A 195 1.32 24.29 -8.92
N GLY A 196 1.68 23.21 -8.24
CA GLY A 196 1.30 22.92 -6.85
C GLY A 196 2.45 22.40 -6.03
N ILE A 197 2.13 21.57 -5.04
CA ILE A 197 3.10 20.88 -4.19
C ILE A 197 2.96 19.36 -4.31
N SER A 198 3.99 18.63 -3.91
CA SER A 198 3.94 17.19 -3.73
C SER A 198 4.31 16.79 -2.32
N THR A 199 3.45 16.00 -1.67
CA THR A 199 3.73 15.43 -0.35
C THR A 199 4.80 14.33 -0.43
N MET A 200 4.88 13.60 -1.55
CA MET A 200 5.98 12.66 -1.84
C MET A 200 7.32 13.39 -1.83
N LYS A 201 7.41 14.56 -2.49
CA LYS A 201 8.60 15.40 -2.50
C LYS A 201 9.02 15.81 -1.08
N ALA A 202 8.06 16.15 -0.22
CA ALA A 202 8.35 16.46 1.18
C ALA A 202 8.96 15.25 1.91
N GLY A 203 8.40 14.07 1.75
CA GLY A 203 8.92 12.83 2.31
C GLY A 203 10.37 12.55 1.88
N ILE A 204 10.65 12.69 0.60
CA ILE A 204 12.01 12.51 0.04
C ILE A 204 12.99 13.53 0.61
N LEU A 205 12.64 14.81 0.65
CA LEU A 205 13.57 15.87 1.03
C LEU A 205 13.83 15.95 2.53
N TYR A 206 12.84 15.64 3.37
CA TYR A 206 12.91 15.93 4.81
C TYR A 206 13.10 14.70 5.68
N SER A 207 13.08 13.49 5.13
CA SER A 207 13.44 12.29 5.88
C SER A 207 14.95 12.18 6.10
N ASP A 208 15.36 11.50 7.15
CA ASP A 208 16.78 11.23 7.39
C ASP A 208 17.31 10.17 6.42
N LEU A 209 16.50 9.16 6.12
CA LEU A 209 16.76 8.14 5.10
C LEU A 209 15.55 7.95 4.19
N VAL A 210 15.82 7.60 2.93
CA VAL A 210 14.79 7.26 1.92
C VAL A 210 15.03 5.84 1.43
N THR A 211 13.97 5.07 1.33
CA THR A 211 14.03 3.72 0.75
C THR A 211 13.02 3.55 -0.38
N THR A 212 13.27 2.58 -1.24
CA THR A 212 12.30 2.08 -2.21
C THR A 212 12.35 0.57 -2.31
N VAL A 213 11.39 -0.03 -2.97
CA VAL A 213 11.07 -1.46 -2.90
C VAL A 213 11.88 -2.35 -3.85
N SER A 214 12.95 -1.84 -4.46
CA SER A 214 13.85 -2.62 -5.33
C SER A 214 15.21 -1.95 -5.44
N LYS A 215 16.29 -2.75 -5.46
CA LYS A 215 17.64 -2.25 -5.71
C LYS A 215 17.76 -1.62 -7.10
N THR A 216 17.18 -2.26 -8.11
CA THR A 216 17.15 -1.74 -9.48
C THR A 216 16.33 -0.46 -9.55
N TYR A 217 15.13 -0.47 -8.96
CA TYR A 217 14.24 0.70 -8.95
C TYR A 217 14.88 1.93 -8.27
N ALA A 218 15.69 1.74 -7.23
CA ALA A 218 16.44 2.84 -6.61
C ALA A 218 17.40 3.55 -7.59
N HIS A 219 17.89 2.86 -8.62
CA HIS A 219 18.69 3.47 -9.70
C HIS A 219 17.81 4.01 -10.81
N GLU A 220 16.75 3.31 -11.19
CA GLU A 220 15.83 3.71 -12.27
C GLU A 220 15.16 5.05 -11.96
N ILE A 221 14.64 5.27 -10.74
CA ILE A 221 13.97 6.50 -10.34
C ILE A 221 14.87 7.74 -10.30
N LEU A 222 16.19 7.57 -10.44
CA LEU A 222 17.15 8.68 -10.62
C LEU A 222 17.21 9.18 -12.08
N THR A 223 16.52 8.52 -13.01
CA THR A 223 16.53 8.84 -14.43
C THR A 223 15.21 9.48 -14.85
N PRO A 224 15.21 10.34 -15.92
CA PRO A 224 13.96 10.93 -16.41
C PRO A 224 12.92 9.91 -16.89
N GLU A 225 13.34 8.71 -17.29
CA GLU A 225 12.46 7.66 -17.81
C GLU A 225 11.55 7.09 -16.71
N PHE A 226 12.05 6.94 -15.46
CA PHE A 226 11.33 6.34 -14.35
C PHE A 226 11.14 7.26 -13.15
N GLY A 227 11.72 8.46 -13.20
CA GLY A 227 11.72 9.43 -12.09
C GLY A 227 10.42 10.19 -11.92
N GLU A 228 9.45 10.07 -12.85
CA GLU A 228 8.14 10.71 -12.78
C GLU A 228 8.21 12.24 -12.53
N ASN A 229 9.23 12.90 -13.09
CA ASN A 229 9.60 14.30 -12.83
C ASN A 229 10.07 14.58 -11.39
N MET A 230 10.46 13.55 -10.64
CA MET A 230 11.08 13.65 -9.30
C MET A 230 12.55 13.25 -9.31
N GLU A 231 13.12 12.85 -10.45
CA GLU A 231 14.50 12.38 -10.58
C GLU A 231 15.51 13.38 -10.02
N TYR A 232 15.30 14.67 -10.24
CA TYR A 232 16.19 15.72 -9.73
C TYR A 232 16.17 15.81 -8.19
N VAL A 233 15.01 15.55 -7.54
CA VAL A 233 14.88 15.51 -6.07
C VAL A 233 15.57 14.27 -5.52
N LEU A 234 15.38 13.14 -6.20
CA LEU A 234 15.97 11.86 -5.80
C LEU A 234 17.50 11.88 -5.97
N GLN A 235 18.01 12.51 -7.03
CA GLN A 235 19.44 12.71 -7.22
C GLN A 235 20.08 13.53 -6.10
N LEU A 236 19.40 14.55 -5.55
CA LEU A 236 19.85 15.30 -4.38
C LEU A 236 19.98 14.42 -3.12
N ARG A 237 19.22 13.35 -3.06
CA ARG A 237 19.16 12.40 -1.93
C ARG A 237 19.76 11.03 -2.25
N GLN A 238 20.53 10.93 -3.35
CA GLN A 238 21.09 9.66 -3.82
C GLN A 238 21.95 8.96 -2.75
N ALA A 239 22.67 9.71 -1.93
CA ALA A 239 23.50 9.15 -0.87
C ALA A 239 22.68 8.49 0.27
N ASP A 240 21.45 8.93 0.46
CA ASP A 240 20.54 8.47 1.51
C ASP A 240 19.40 7.59 0.94
N LEU A 241 19.44 7.25 -0.36
CA LEU A 241 18.45 6.42 -1.05
C LEU A 241 18.89 4.97 -1.15
N PHE A 242 18.08 4.06 -0.60
CA PHE A 242 18.36 2.63 -0.58
C PHE A 242 17.23 1.81 -1.20
N GLY A 243 17.58 0.86 -2.07
CA GLY A 243 16.64 -0.11 -2.62
C GLY A 243 16.61 -1.40 -1.78
N ILE A 244 15.45 -1.72 -1.21
CA ILE A 244 15.23 -2.92 -0.40
C ILE A 244 14.08 -3.71 -1.01
N VAL A 245 14.36 -4.92 -1.50
CA VAL A 245 13.32 -5.77 -2.10
C VAL A 245 12.34 -6.24 -1.02
N ASN A 246 11.04 -6.11 -1.30
CA ASN A 246 10.02 -6.63 -0.39
C ASN A 246 10.17 -8.14 -0.21
N GLY A 247 9.98 -8.60 1.02
CA GLY A 247 9.79 -10.01 1.33
C GLY A 247 8.35 -10.45 1.07
N ILE A 248 8.07 -11.68 1.42
CA ILE A 248 6.72 -12.25 1.45
C ILE A 248 6.42 -12.72 2.86
N ASP A 249 5.15 -12.76 3.22
CA ASP A 249 4.69 -13.42 4.43
C ASP A 249 4.77 -14.94 4.23
N VAL A 250 5.81 -15.55 4.81
CA VAL A 250 6.09 -16.98 4.62
C VAL A 250 5.13 -17.89 5.37
N ASP A 251 4.41 -17.37 6.36
CA ASP A 251 3.39 -18.14 7.10
C ASP A 251 2.08 -18.12 6.34
N LEU A 252 1.69 -16.95 5.82
CA LEU A 252 0.47 -16.79 5.01
C LEU A 252 0.54 -17.56 3.68
N TRP A 253 1.71 -17.56 3.04
CA TRP A 253 1.92 -18.15 1.71
C TRP A 253 2.59 -19.53 1.76
N ASP A 254 2.56 -20.23 2.89
CA ASP A 254 3.09 -21.59 2.99
C ASP A 254 2.07 -22.61 2.45
N PRO A 255 2.33 -23.27 1.31
CA PRO A 255 1.42 -24.25 0.75
C PRO A 255 1.25 -25.51 1.63
N ALA A 256 2.10 -25.71 2.64
CA ALA A 256 1.96 -26.81 3.58
C ALA A 256 0.87 -26.56 4.64
N THR A 257 0.56 -25.30 4.93
CA THR A 257 -0.38 -24.89 5.98
C THR A 257 -1.58 -24.11 5.44
N ASP A 258 -1.53 -23.59 4.22
CA ASP A 258 -2.55 -22.74 3.61
C ASP A 258 -3.90 -23.46 3.50
N ASP A 259 -4.90 -22.96 4.23
CA ASP A 259 -6.26 -23.53 4.29
C ASP A 259 -7.11 -23.18 3.03
N HIS A 260 -6.62 -22.31 2.16
CA HIS A 260 -7.31 -22.00 0.90
C HIS A 260 -7.11 -23.06 -0.19
N LEU A 261 -6.10 -23.89 -0.04
CA LEU A 261 -5.71 -24.89 -1.05
C LEU A 261 -6.60 -26.14 -1.00
N ALA A 262 -6.90 -26.69 -2.16
CA ALA A 262 -7.60 -27.98 -2.27
C ALA A 262 -6.72 -29.15 -1.80
N GLU A 263 -5.41 -29.10 -2.09
CA GLU A 263 -4.40 -30.06 -1.64
C GLU A 263 -3.19 -29.29 -1.11
N LYS A 264 -2.87 -29.44 0.17
CA LYS A 264 -1.66 -28.89 0.77
C LYS A 264 -0.43 -29.64 0.27
N PHE A 265 0.67 -28.91 0.04
CA PHE A 265 1.89 -29.53 -0.48
C PHE A 265 3.16 -28.88 0.09
N SER A 266 4.25 -29.59 -0.01
CA SER A 266 5.59 -29.14 0.34
C SER A 266 6.53 -29.32 -0.86
N VAL A 267 7.77 -28.91 -0.74
CA VAL A 267 8.81 -29.14 -1.77
C VAL A 267 8.86 -30.61 -2.22
N LYS A 268 8.67 -31.58 -1.30
CA LYS A 268 8.69 -33.02 -1.60
C LYS A 268 7.47 -33.50 -2.37
N THR A 269 6.34 -32.82 -2.29
CA THR A 269 5.06 -33.23 -2.88
C THR A 269 4.54 -32.22 -3.90
N VAL A 270 5.35 -31.25 -4.31
CA VAL A 270 4.95 -30.10 -5.15
C VAL A 270 4.29 -30.55 -6.46
N THR A 271 4.83 -31.53 -7.18
CA THR A 271 4.27 -32.00 -8.46
C THR A 271 2.85 -32.55 -8.29
N ARG A 272 2.61 -33.37 -7.25
CA ARG A 272 1.29 -33.90 -6.97
C ARG A 272 0.33 -32.80 -6.49
N GLY A 273 0.79 -31.96 -5.57
CA GLY A 273 -0.03 -30.90 -4.99
C GLY A 273 -0.45 -29.86 -6.02
N LYS A 274 0.48 -29.39 -6.84
CA LYS A 274 0.14 -28.43 -7.91
C LYS A 274 -0.80 -29.02 -8.95
N LYS A 275 -0.64 -30.30 -9.31
CA LYS A 275 -1.56 -31.00 -10.21
C LYS A 275 -2.99 -31.08 -9.64
N ALA A 276 -3.12 -31.43 -8.36
CA ALA A 276 -4.42 -31.47 -7.69
C ALA A 276 -5.08 -30.09 -7.58
N ASN A 277 -4.33 -29.06 -7.17
CA ASN A 277 -4.83 -27.68 -7.09
C ASN A 277 -5.20 -27.13 -8.47
N LYS A 278 -4.43 -27.44 -9.52
CA LYS A 278 -4.76 -27.06 -10.91
C LYS A 278 -6.10 -27.66 -11.36
N LEU A 279 -6.33 -28.95 -11.14
CA LEU A 279 -7.63 -29.57 -11.45
C LEU A 279 -8.77 -28.95 -10.64
N ALA A 280 -8.53 -28.65 -9.37
CA ALA A 280 -9.53 -28.01 -8.53
C ALA A 280 -9.91 -26.60 -9.03
N ILE A 281 -8.92 -25.76 -9.41
CA ILE A 281 -9.18 -24.42 -9.92
C ILE A 281 -9.83 -24.46 -11.33
N GLN A 282 -9.42 -25.38 -12.19
CA GLN A 282 -10.06 -25.60 -13.48
C GLN A 282 -11.54 -25.92 -13.32
N LYS A 283 -11.89 -26.84 -12.43
CA LYS A 283 -13.26 -27.22 -12.11
C LYS A 283 -14.05 -26.04 -11.52
N GLU A 284 -13.49 -25.35 -10.54
CA GLU A 284 -14.11 -24.17 -9.88
C GLU A 284 -14.46 -23.07 -10.88
N LEU A 285 -13.56 -22.80 -11.82
CA LEU A 285 -13.70 -21.72 -12.80
C LEU A 285 -14.38 -22.19 -14.12
N GLY A 286 -14.83 -23.43 -14.21
CA GLY A 286 -15.49 -23.95 -15.41
C GLY A 286 -14.57 -24.12 -16.61
N LEU A 287 -13.26 -24.19 -16.42
CA LEU A 287 -12.29 -24.51 -17.46
C LEU A 287 -12.34 -25.99 -17.83
N ARG A 288 -11.74 -26.38 -18.98
CA ARG A 288 -11.50 -27.80 -19.29
C ARG A 288 -10.57 -28.39 -18.23
N GLU A 289 -11.01 -29.43 -17.53
CA GLU A 289 -10.20 -30.16 -16.57
C GLU A 289 -9.15 -31.00 -17.32
N ASP A 290 -7.91 -30.51 -17.31
CA ASP A 290 -6.76 -31.12 -17.95
C ASP A 290 -5.49 -30.79 -17.18
N PRO A 291 -4.86 -31.77 -16.51
CA PRO A 291 -3.68 -31.51 -15.69
C PRO A 291 -2.45 -31.17 -16.52
N ASP A 292 -2.41 -31.48 -17.78
CA ASP A 292 -1.24 -31.34 -18.64
C ASP A 292 -1.28 -30.05 -19.49
N VAL A 293 -2.46 -29.41 -19.66
CA VAL A 293 -2.57 -28.11 -20.33
C VAL A 293 -1.88 -27.01 -19.51
N MET A 294 -1.17 -26.10 -20.15
CA MET A 294 -0.58 -24.96 -19.45
C MET A 294 -1.67 -24.01 -18.97
N LEU A 295 -1.65 -23.67 -17.69
CA LEU A 295 -2.51 -22.67 -17.09
C LEU A 295 -1.70 -21.41 -16.81
N VAL A 296 -2.02 -20.32 -17.50
CA VAL A 296 -1.40 -19.00 -17.34
C VAL A 296 -2.32 -18.13 -16.51
N ALA A 297 -1.78 -17.42 -15.53
CA ALA A 297 -2.60 -16.58 -14.68
C ALA A 297 -2.03 -15.16 -14.52
N MET A 298 -2.93 -14.18 -14.36
CA MET A 298 -2.65 -12.83 -13.94
C MET A 298 -3.50 -12.48 -12.73
N VAL A 299 -2.86 -12.14 -11.61
CA VAL A 299 -3.53 -11.69 -10.38
C VAL A 299 -3.01 -10.31 -10.03
N SER A 300 -3.76 -9.26 -10.40
CA SER A 300 -3.30 -7.88 -10.18
C SER A 300 -4.42 -6.85 -10.37
N ARG A 301 -4.11 -5.58 -10.04
CA ARG A 301 -4.91 -4.47 -10.56
C ARG A 301 -4.79 -4.41 -12.08
N LEU A 302 -5.91 -4.16 -12.76
CA LEU A 302 -5.95 -4.11 -14.22
C LEU A 302 -5.66 -2.69 -14.72
N THR A 303 -4.39 -2.34 -14.73
CA THR A 303 -3.85 -1.06 -15.20
C THR A 303 -2.69 -1.29 -16.18
N ASP A 304 -2.38 -0.30 -17.02
CA ASP A 304 -1.27 -0.40 -17.96
C ASP A 304 0.08 -0.67 -17.26
N GLN A 305 0.28 -0.14 -16.06
CA GLN A 305 1.47 -0.43 -15.24
C GLN A 305 1.66 -1.92 -14.95
N LYS A 306 0.58 -2.71 -14.95
CA LYS A 306 0.60 -4.18 -14.74
C LYS A 306 0.67 -4.97 -16.04
N GLY A 307 0.74 -4.29 -17.18
CA GLY A 307 0.86 -4.92 -18.48
C GLY A 307 -0.42 -5.54 -19.00
N VAL A 308 -1.60 -5.11 -18.52
CA VAL A 308 -2.88 -5.66 -19.00
C VAL A 308 -3.09 -5.39 -20.49
N SER A 309 -2.63 -4.24 -20.99
CA SER A 309 -2.66 -3.92 -22.43
C SER A 309 -1.80 -4.87 -23.25
N LEU A 310 -0.63 -5.27 -22.76
CA LEU A 310 0.22 -6.26 -23.42
C LEU A 310 -0.46 -7.63 -23.47
N LEU A 311 -1.06 -8.05 -22.34
CA LEU A 311 -1.79 -9.31 -22.28
C LEU A 311 -2.96 -9.33 -23.26
N THR A 312 -3.81 -8.30 -23.27
CA THR A 312 -5.01 -8.27 -24.14
C THR A 312 -4.63 -8.21 -25.62
N GLN A 313 -3.57 -7.49 -26.00
CA GLN A 313 -3.06 -7.44 -27.36
C GLN A 313 -2.50 -8.80 -27.84
N ALA A 314 -1.77 -9.51 -26.97
CA ALA A 314 -1.21 -10.82 -27.28
C ALA A 314 -2.23 -11.96 -27.22
N MET A 315 -3.43 -11.73 -26.67
CA MET A 315 -4.38 -12.79 -26.32
C MET A 315 -4.81 -13.63 -27.53
N HIS A 316 -4.96 -13.02 -28.71
CA HIS A 316 -5.34 -13.76 -29.91
C HIS A 316 -4.28 -14.82 -30.28
N ASP A 317 -3.01 -14.46 -30.23
CA ASP A 317 -1.89 -15.36 -30.52
C ASP A 317 -1.73 -16.42 -29.43
N ILE A 318 -1.78 -15.99 -28.18
CA ILE A 318 -1.72 -16.88 -27.00
C ILE A 318 -2.82 -17.96 -27.06
N MET A 319 -4.04 -17.59 -27.39
CA MET A 319 -5.15 -18.51 -27.49
C MET A 319 -5.11 -19.39 -28.77
N GLY A 320 -4.18 -19.15 -29.68
CA GLY A 320 -3.82 -20.07 -30.76
C GLY A 320 -3.11 -21.33 -30.25
N TRP A 321 -2.53 -21.31 -29.08
CA TRP A 321 -1.89 -22.46 -28.43
C TRP A 321 -2.90 -23.24 -27.56
N ASP A 322 -2.58 -24.50 -27.23
CA ASP A 322 -3.40 -25.28 -26.29
C ASP A 322 -3.05 -24.89 -24.83
N ILE A 323 -3.58 -23.76 -24.42
CA ILE A 323 -3.40 -23.21 -23.07
C ILE A 323 -4.72 -22.71 -22.49
N GLN A 324 -4.73 -22.46 -21.20
CA GLN A 324 -5.80 -21.81 -20.47
C GLN A 324 -5.29 -20.54 -19.82
N VAL A 325 -6.16 -19.53 -19.69
CA VAL A 325 -5.82 -18.24 -19.08
C VAL A 325 -6.84 -17.88 -18.00
N VAL A 326 -6.33 -17.49 -16.84
CA VAL A 326 -7.15 -16.98 -15.73
C VAL A 326 -6.67 -15.58 -15.36
N VAL A 327 -7.58 -14.61 -15.34
CA VAL A 327 -7.29 -13.26 -14.86
C VAL A 327 -8.18 -12.96 -13.67
N LEU A 328 -7.55 -12.60 -12.55
CA LEU A 328 -8.22 -12.13 -11.34
C LEU A 328 -7.81 -10.69 -11.09
N GLY A 329 -8.75 -9.77 -11.07
CA GLY A 329 -8.48 -8.37 -10.78
C GLY A 329 -9.61 -7.43 -11.13
N THR A 330 -9.39 -6.16 -10.82
CA THR A 330 -10.24 -5.03 -11.20
C THR A 330 -9.38 -3.82 -11.47
N GLY A 331 -9.86 -2.85 -12.27
CA GLY A 331 -9.10 -1.66 -12.60
C GLY A 331 -9.75 -0.82 -13.68
N ASP A 332 -9.05 -0.56 -14.76
CA ASP A 332 -9.54 0.26 -15.85
C ASP A 332 -10.71 -0.40 -16.57
N THR A 333 -11.80 0.34 -16.74
CA THR A 333 -13.04 -0.17 -17.35
C THR A 333 -12.83 -0.79 -18.74
N TRP A 334 -11.91 -0.20 -19.53
CA TRP A 334 -11.59 -0.74 -20.86
C TRP A 334 -10.99 -2.15 -20.75
N ALA A 335 -10.09 -2.36 -19.79
CA ALA A 335 -9.43 -3.65 -19.57
C ALA A 335 -10.42 -4.72 -19.10
N GLU A 336 -11.32 -4.36 -18.17
CA GLU A 336 -12.38 -5.27 -17.72
C GLU A 336 -13.31 -5.69 -18.85
N ASN A 337 -13.69 -4.74 -19.72
CA ASN A 337 -14.56 -5.02 -20.87
C ASN A 337 -13.87 -5.92 -21.91
N GLU A 338 -12.59 -5.65 -22.19
CA GLU A 338 -11.81 -6.47 -23.13
C GLU A 338 -11.62 -7.91 -22.61
N LEU A 339 -11.30 -8.06 -21.31
CA LEU A 339 -11.16 -9.38 -20.70
C LEU A 339 -12.47 -10.17 -20.69
N LYS A 340 -13.61 -9.53 -20.46
CA LYS A 340 -14.94 -10.15 -20.61
C LYS A 340 -15.22 -10.59 -22.04
N ALA A 341 -14.83 -9.79 -23.04
CA ALA A 341 -14.96 -10.17 -24.44
C ALA A 341 -14.08 -11.36 -24.82
N ILE A 342 -12.87 -11.43 -24.25
CA ILE A 342 -11.95 -12.57 -24.42
C ILE A 342 -12.54 -13.84 -23.78
N GLU A 343 -13.04 -13.77 -22.56
CA GLU A 343 -13.71 -14.89 -21.89
C GLU A 343 -14.88 -15.43 -22.71
N PHE A 344 -15.72 -14.54 -23.23
CA PHE A 344 -16.84 -14.92 -24.12
C PHE A 344 -16.38 -15.60 -25.41
N ARG A 345 -15.25 -15.14 -25.98
CA ARG A 345 -14.69 -15.68 -27.24
C ARG A 345 -14.05 -17.06 -27.06
N TYR A 346 -13.48 -17.32 -25.89
CA TYR A 346 -12.73 -18.54 -25.59
C TYR A 346 -13.31 -19.32 -24.39
N PRO A 347 -14.58 -19.80 -24.49
CA PRO A 347 -15.23 -20.47 -23.38
C PRO A 347 -14.45 -21.71 -22.94
N ARG A 348 -14.40 -21.96 -21.63
CA ARG A 348 -13.66 -23.06 -20.99
C ARG A 348 -12.14 -23.05 -21.19
N ARG A 349 -11.60 -21.95 -21.75
CA ARG A 349 -10.16 -21.73 -21.93
C ARG A 349 -9.67 -20.42 -21.37
N ALA A 350 -10.52 -19.39 -21.31
CA ALA A 350 -10.23 -18.12 -20.68
C ALA A 350 -11.31 -17.82 -19.64
N VAL A 351 -10.88 -17.33 -18.45
CA VAL A 351 -11.79 -16.88 -17.39
C VAL A 351 -11.30 -15.56 -16.83
N PHE A 352 -12.21 -14.63 -16.67
CA PHE A 352 -11.99 -13.36 -16.03
C PHE A 352 -12.85 -13.22 -14.78
N TYR A 353 -12.22 -13.24 -13.61
CA TYR A 353 -12.88 -12.90 -12.35
C TYR A 353 -12.68 -11.40 -12.06
N CYS A 354 -13.72 -10.60 -12.29
CA CYS A 354 -13.71 -9.16 -12.01
C CYS A 354 -13.91 -8.91 -10.52
N GLY A 355 -12.88 -8.47 -9.83
CA GLY A 355 -12.96 -8.15 -8.40
C GLY A 355 -11.70 -8.52 -7.64
N TYR A 356 -11.78 -8.32 -6.32
CA TYR A 356 -10.76 -8.75 -5.36
C TYR A 356 -11.23 -10.02 -4.63
N ASN A 357 -10.41 -11.05 -4.67
CA ASN A 357 -10.68 -12.31 -3.96
C ASN A 357 -9.37 -12.98 -3.56
N GLU A 358 -8.95 -12.75 -2.30
CA GLU A 358 -7.68 -13.28 -1.75
C GLU A 358 -7.65 -14.81 -1.78
N SER A 359 -8.71 -15.46 -1.33
CA SER A 359 -8.80 -16.92 -1.31
C SER A 359 -8.66 -17.53 -2.73
N LEU A 360 -9.24 -16.88 -3.74
CA LEU A 360 -9.07 -17.30 -5.13
C LEU A 360 -7.63 -17.08 -5.62
N ALA A 361 -6.98 -15.99 -5.20
CA ALA A 361 -5.58 -15.72 -5.53
C ALA A 361 -4.67 -16.85 -5.02
N HIS A 362 -4.83 -17.28 -3.76
CA HIS A 362 -4.10 -18.42 -3.19
C HIS A 362 -4.27 -19.69 -4.04
N ARG A 363 -5.51 -20.02 -4.42
CA ARG A 363 -5.78 -21.21 -5.27
C ARG A 363 -5.20 -21.07 -6.67
N ILE A 364 -5.21 -19.88 -7.27
CA ILE A 364 -4.59 -19.63 -8.57
C ILE A 364 -3.09 -19.84 -8.51
N TYR A 365 -2.40 -19.31 -7.49
CA TYR A 365 -0.95 -19.50 -7.32
C TYR A 365 -0.57 -20.95 -7.02
N ALA A 366 -1.45 -21.70 -6.37
CA ALA A 366 -1.23 -23.10 -6.07
C ALA A 366 -1.48 -24.03 -7.28
N GLY A 367 -2.29 -23.61 -8.25
CA GLY A 367 -2.67 -24.37 -9.47
C GLY A 367 -1.67 -24.29 -10.63
#